data_a0ff7134ea1665bef41c592b14248b51
#
_entry.id   a0ff7134ea1665bef41c592b14248b51
#
_cell.length_a   1.000
_cell.length_b   1.000
_cell.length_c   1.000
_cell.angle_alpha   90.00
_cell.angle_beta   90.00
_cell.angle_gamma   90.00
#
_symmetry.space_group_name_H-M   'P 1'
#
loop_
_entity.id
_entity.type
_entity.pdbx_description
1 polymer ?
#
loop_
_entity_poly.entity_id
_entity_poly.type
_entity_poly.pdbx_seq_one_letter_code
_entity_poly.pdbx_strand_id
1 'polypeptide(L)'
;MKPIVALLLGMAVMTASTPTLAADIQNLQQRASFAYEEMEQAEHEAKLAAEETAEVEKRLQAAKQLLAESEREVAAAKQKAEKTRAALGLAKRKWNEATDMLEREWKKSKDAETGKAKSK
;
A
#
# COMPACT_ATOMS: atom_id res chain seq x y z
N MET A 1 8.40 -1.35 -21.41
CA MET A 1 8.41 -0.15 -22.27
C MET A 1 9.79 0.46 -22.25
N LYS A 2 10.45 0.44 -23.37
CA LYS A 2 11.76 1.06 -23.51
C LYS A 2 11.56 2.52 -23.90
N PRO A 3 12.11 3.52 -23.18
CA PRO A 3 12.10 4.87 -23.67
C PRO A 3 13.08 4.95 -24.85
N ILE A 4 12.54 5.18 -26.00
CA ILE A 4 13.34 5.50 -27.19
C ILE A 4 13.76 6.95 -27.02
N VAL A 5 14.99 7.13 -26.55
CA VAL A 5 15.64 8.41 -26.65
C VAL A 5 16.05 8.57 -28.11
N ALA A 6 15.19 9.20 -28.88
CA ALA A 6 15.54 9.61 -30.22
C ALA A 6 16.59 10.72 -30.13
N LEU A 7 17.83 10.34 -30.25
CA LEU A 7 18.93 11.27 -30.42
C LEU A 7 18.84 11.84 -31.83
N LEU A 8 18.13 12.93 -31.99
CA LEU A 8 18.14 13.71 -33.22
C LEU A 8 19.47 14.44 -33.31
N LEU A 9 20.46 13.76 -33.88
CA LEU A 9 21.65 14.41 -34.40
C LEU A 9 21.26 15.22 -35.62
N GLY A 10 20.88 16.47 -35.42
CA GLY A 10 20.71 17.41 -36.47
C GLY A 10 22.08 17.77 -37.05
N MET A 11 22.50 17.11 -38.11
CA MET A 11 23.63 17.56 -38.93
C MET A 11 23.20 18.83 -39.67
N ALA A 12 23.51 19.99 -39.09
CA ALA A 12 23.49 21.23 -39.83
C ALA A 12 24.72 21.29 -40.73
N VAL A 13 24.53 21.04 -42.01
CA VAL A 13 25.55 21.28 -43.03
C VAL A 13 25.70 22.79 -43.17
N MET A 14 26.76 23.32 -42.57
CA MET A 14 27.17 24.72 -42.76
C MET A 14 28.06 24.81 -43.97
N THR A 15 27.54 25.46 -45.01
CA THR A 15 28.33 25.91 -46.16
C THR A 15 29.38 26.97 -45.70
N ALA A 16 30.63 26.62 -45.84
CA ALA A 16 31.75 27.44 -45.40
C ALA A 16 31.98 28.63 -46.33
N SER A 17 31.75 29.83 -45.84
CA SER A 17 32.49 31.00 -46.28
C SER A 17 33.70 31.13 -45.36
N THR A 18 34.87 31.25 -45.94
CA THR A 18 36.18 31.15 -45.29
C THR A 18 36.40 32.15 -44.16
N PRO A 19 36.28 31.77 -42.91
CA PRO A 19 36.86 32.49 -41.79
C PRO A 19 38.31 32.04 -41.58
N THR A 20 39.11 32.86 -40.96
CA THR A 20 40.48 32.52 -40.57
C THR A 20 40.46 31.22 -39.73
N LEU A 21 41.34 30.28 -40.02
CA LEU A 21 41.42 28.95 -39.38
C LEU A 21 41.41 29.03 -37.84
N ALA A 22 41.99 30.12 -37.26
CA ALA A 22 42.02 30.37 -35.83
C ALA A 22 40.64 30.70 -35.23
N ALA A 23 39.76 31.42 -35.94
CA ALA A 23 38.41 31.73 -35.49
C ALA A 23 37.52 30.51 -35.54
N ASP A 24 37.71 29.62 -36.51
CA ASP A 24 37.00 28.33 -36.60
C ASP A 24 37.37 27.38 -35.47
N ILE A 25 38.67 27.28 -35.15
CA ILE A 25 39.18 26.47 -34.05
C ILE A 25 38.60 26.96 -32.72
N GLN A 26 38.60 28.26 -32.49
CA GLN A 26 38.06 28.86 -31.27
C GLN A 26 36.55 28.62 -31.11
N ASN A 27 35.81 28.73 -32.20
CA ASN A 27 34.38 28.45 -32.21
C ASN A 27 34.11 26.96 -31.92
N LEU A 28 34.88 26.05 -32.51
CA LEU A 28 34.78 24.62 -32.26
C LEU A 28 35.13 24.26 -30.82
N GLN A 29 36.14 24.91 -30.25
CA GLN A 29 36.52 24.74 -28.85
C GLN A 29 35.36 25.17 -27.90
N GLN A 30 34.78 26.35 -28.19
CA GLN A 30 33.61 26.81 -27.41
C GLN A 30 32.45 25.84 -27.49
N ARG A 31 32.12 25.37 -28.69
CA ARG A 31 31.05 24.38 -28.87
C ARG A 31 31.35 23.08 -28.14
N ALA A 32 32.55 22.61 -28.18
CA ALA A 32 33.00 21.42 -27.46
C ALA A 32 32.88 21.60 -25.95
N SER A 33 33.24 22.77 -25.43
CA SER A 33 33.10 23.08 -24.00
C SER A 33 31.63 23.10 -23.57
N PHE A 34 30.77 23.76 -24.32
CA PHE A 34 29.33 23.76 -24.05
C PHE A 34 28.73 22.38 -24.11
N ALA A 35 29.08 21.59 -25.13
CA ALA A 35 28.60 20.22 -25.26
C ALA A 35 29.06 19.34 -24.10
N TYR A 36 30.28 19.56 -23.62
CA TYR A 36 30.81 18.86 -22.46
C TYR A 36 30.04 19.22 -21.16
N GLU A 37 29.79 20.51 -20.94
CA GLU A 37 29.02 20.98 -19.79
C GLU A 37 27.59 20.43 -19.82
N GLU A 38 26.96 20.47 -21.00
CA GLU A 38 25.62 19.88 -21.16
C GLU A 38 25.64 18.37 -20.90
N MET A 39 26.66 17.66 -21.33
CA MET A 39 26.82 16.23 -21.08
C MET A 39 26.96 15.95 -19.57
N GLU A 40 27.85 16.67 -18.88
CA GLU A 40 28.03 16.52 -17.43
C GLU A 40 26.74 16.81 -16.67
N GLN A 41 26.03 17.87 -17.06
CA GLN A 41 24.76 18.21 -16.46
C GLN A 41 23.71 17.12 -16.69
N ALA A 42 23.60 16.59 -17.91
CA ALA A 42 22.70 15.50 -18.25
C ALA A 42 23.05 14.21 -17.50
N GLU A 43 24.33 13.90 -17.35
CA GLU A 43 24.78 12.76 -16.55
C GLU A 43 24.39 12.92 -15.07
N HIS A 44 24.58 14.11 -14.53
CA HIS A 44 24.20 14.41 -13.15
C HIS A 44 22.69 14.27 -12.94
N GLU A 45 21.91 14.86 -13.83
CA GLU A 45 20.44 14.76 -13.79
C GLU A 45 19.96 13.31 -13.95
N ALA A 46 20.55 12.55 -14.87
CA ALA A 46 20.25 11.15 -15.06
C ALA A 46 20.54 10.31 -13.80
N LYS A 47 21.64 10.62 -13.13
CA LYS A 47 22.02 9.95 -11.87
C LYS A 47 21.04 10.25 -10.76
N LEU A 48 20.67 11.52 -10.59
CA LEU A 48 19.65 11.92 -9.61
C LEU A 48 18.31 11.27 -9.90
N ALA A 49 17.89 11.23 -11.16
CA ALA A 49 16.64 10.59 -11.57
C ALA A 49 16.67 9.07 -11.30
N ALA A 50 17.81 8.42 -11.51
CA ALA A 50 17.97 7.00 -11.19
C ALA A 50 17.89 6.73 -9.67
N GLU A 51 18.52 7.58 -8.86
CA GLU A 51 18.45 7.49 -7.40
C GLU A 51 17.02 7.72 -6.90
N GLU A 52 16.33 8.72 -7.42
CA GLU A 52 14.94 9.01 -7.09
C GLU A 52 14.02 7.84 -7.47
N THR A 53 14.20 7.28 -8.67
CA THR A 53 13.45 6.11 -9.13
C THR A 53 13.66 4.92 -8.19
N ALA A 54 14.89 4.64 -7.81
CA ALA A 54 15.21 3.54 -6.90
C ALA A 54 14.55 3.74 -5.52
N GLU A 55 14.52 4.96 -5.02
CA GLU A 55 13.87 5.28 -3.75
C GLU A 55 12.35 5.13 -3.82
N VAL A 56 11.74 5.62 -4.89
CA VAL A 56 10.30 5.48 -5.14
C VAL A 56 9.90 4.01 -5.28
N GLU A 57 10.71 3.20 -5.95
CA GLU A 57 10.49 1.75 -6.04
C GLU A 57 10.54 1.07 -4.67
N LYS A 58 11.48 1.45 -3.81
CA LYS A 58 11.54 0.93 -2.43
C LYS A 58 10.29 1.29 -1.63
N ARG A 59 9.84 2.53 -1.75
CA ARG A 59 8.59 2.98 -1.11
C ARG A 59 7.38 2.21 -1.63
N LEU A 60 7.34 1.95 -2.92
CA LEU A 60 6.28 1.15 -3.53
C LEU A 60 6.26 -0.28 -2.96
N GLN A 61 7.42 -0.92 -2.85
CA GLN A 61 7.53 -2.25 -2.26
C GLN A 61 7.09 -2.27 -0.79
N ALA A 62 7.54 -1.29 -0.01
CA ALA A 62 7.12 -1.15 1.38
C ALA A 62 5.59 -0.96 1.52
N ALA A 63 5.01 -0.13 0.66
CA ALA A 63 3.56 0.08 0.63
C ALA A 63 2.79 -1.20 0.27
N LYS A 64 3.28 -1.98 -0.69
CA LYS A 64 2.68 -3.28 -1.06
C LYS A 64 2.73 -4.28 0.10
N GLN A 65 3.85 -4.35 0.82
CA GLN A 65 3.98 -5.21 1.99
C GLN A 65 3.01 -4.80 3.10
N LEU A 66 2.94 -3.50 3.39
CA LEU A 66 2.01 -2.97 4.39
C LEU A 66 0.56 -3.25 4.03
N LEU A 67 0.20 -3.12 2.75
CA LEU A 67 -1.14 -3.46 2.26
C LEU A 67 -1.45 -4.94 2.47
N ALA A 68 -0.52 -5.84 2.12
CA ALA A 68 -0.69 -7.28 2.30
C ALA A 68 -0.85 -7.66 3.77
N GLU A 69 -0.08 -7.05 4.67
CA GLU A 69 -0.21 -7.24 6.12
C GLU A 69 -1.56 -6.76 6.62
N SER A 70 -1.99 -5.57 6.21
CA SER A 70 -3.29 -5.01 6.58
C SER A 70 -4.46 -5.89 6.11
N GLU A 71 -4.37 -6.44 4.91
CA GLU A 71 -5.38 -7.38 4.39
C GLU A 71 -5.45 -8.67 5.23
N ARG A 72 -4.30 -9.20 5.65
CA ARG A 72 -4.25 -10.36 6.54
C ARG A 72 -4.84 -10.05 7.91
N GLU A 73 -4.52 -8.88 8.47
CA GLU A 73 -5.08 -8.44 9.75
C GLU A 73 -6.59 -8.28 9.70
N VAL A 74 -7.11 -7.70 8.62
CA VAL A 74 -8.56 -7.57 8.39
C VAL A 74 -9.22 -8.96 8.31
N ALA A 75 -8.63 -9.89 7.56
CA ALA A 75 -9.14 -11.26 7.46
C ALA A 75 -9.15 -11.97 8.82
N ALA A 76 -8.06 -11.84 9.59
CA ALA A 76 -7.97 -12.41 10.94
C ALA A 76 -8.98 -11.77 11.90
N ALA A 77 -9.16 -10.46 11.84
CA ALA A 77 -10.14 -9.73 12.65
C ALA A 77 -11.59 -10.15 12.34
N LYS A 78 -11.91 -10.36 11.07
CA LYS A 78 -13.22 -10.86 10.63
C LYS A 78 -13.49 -12.28 11.15
N GLN A 79 -12.52 -13.17 11.05
CA GLN A 79 -12.64 -14.53 11.61
C GLN A 79 -12.85 -14.51 13.12
N LYS A 80 -12.08 -13.68 13.82
CA LYS A 80 -12.21 -13.51 15.27
C LYS A 80 -13.61 -12.96 15.63
N ALA A 81 -14.09 -11.98 14.89
CA ALA A 81 -15.43 -11.40 15.07
C ALA A 81 -16.53 -12.46 14.87
N GLU A 82 -16.42 -13.31 13.85
CA GLU A 82 -17.38 -14.41 13.60
C GLU A 82 -17.40 -15.44 14.74
N LYS A 83 -16.20 -15.86 15.19
CA LYS A 83 -16.06 -16.79 16.32
C LYS A 83 -16.66 -16.21 17.60
N THR A 84 -16.37 -14.96 17.88
CA THR A 84 -16.87 -14.24 19.06
C THR A 84 -18.40 -14.11 18.99
N ARG A 85 -18.94 -13.81 17.82
CA ARG A 85 -20.38 -13.69 17.58
C ARG A 85 -21.08 -15.04 17.76
N ALA A 86 -20.49 -16.12 17.25
CA ALA A 86 -21.00 -17.49 17.46
C ALA A 86 -20.97 -17.89 18.93
N ALA A 87 -19.86 -17.58 19.63
CA ALA A 87 -19.74 -17.85 21.07
C ALA A 87 -20.77 -17.07 21.88
N LEU A 88 -21.01 -15.80 21.53
CA LEU A 88 -22.05 -14.98 22.15
C LEU A 88 -23.45 -15.57 21.94
N GLY A 89 -23.74 -16.00 20.73
CA GLY A 89 -25.03 -16.68 20.41
C GLY A 89 -25.25 -17.95 21.22
N LEU A 90 -24.20 -18.76 21.36
CA LEU A 90 -24.25 -19.97 22.18
C LEU A 90 -24.42 -19.65 23.66
N ALA A 91 -23.70 -18.67 24.18
CA ALA A 91 -23.81 -18.24 25.57
C ALA A 91 -25.23 -17.71 25.88
N LYS A 92 -25.82 -16.94 24.98
CA LYS A 92 -27.18 -16.44 25.10
C LYS A 92 -28.21 -17.60 25.14
N ARG A 93 -28.05 -18.62 24.29
CA ARG A 93 -28.90 -19.80 24.31
C ARG A 93 -28.80 -20.55 25.64
N LYS A 94 -27.60 -20.81 26.11
CA LYS A 94 -27.37 -21.46 27.41
C LYS A 94 -27.98 -20.67 28.55
N TRP A 95 -27.85 -19.37 28.53
CA TRP A 95 -28.42 -18.48 29.53
C TRP A 95 -29.97 -18.55 29.51
N ASN A 96 -30.58 -18.49 28.33
CA ASN A 96 -32.03 -18.60 28.17
C ASN A 96 -32.55 -19.96 28.65
N GLU A 97 -31.87 -21.05 28.27
CA GLU A 97 -32.21 -22.41 28.71
C GLU A 97 -32.16 -22.54 30.25
N ALA A 98 -31.08 -22.06 30.85
CA ALA A 98 -30.90 -22.07 32.30
C ALA A 98 -31.95 -21.23 33.01
N THR A 99 -32.30 -20.08 32.47
CA THR A 99 -33.37 -19.20 32.99
C THR A 99 -34.74 -19.87 32.89
N ASP A 100 -35.03 -20.50 31.75
CA ASP A 100 -36.30 -21.25 31.57
C ASP A 100 -36.40 -22.43 32.51
N MET A 101 -35.34 -23.17 32.72
CA MET A 101 -35.26 -24.27 33.67
C MET A 101 -35.49 -23.76 35.10
N LEU A 102 -34.83 -22.69 35.48
CA LEU A 102 -34.99 -22.07 36.80
C LEU A 102 -36.44 -21.62 37.03
N GLU A 103 -37.06 -21.01 36.05
CA GLU A 103 -38.46 -20.57 36.10
C GLU A 103 -39.42 -21.76 36.25
N ARG A 104 -39.19 -22.84 35.54
CA ARG A 104 -39.98 -24.07 35.65
C ARG A 104 -39.88 -24.71 37.05
N GLU A 105 -38.66 -24.82 37.56
CA GLU A 105 -38.42 -25.34 38.91
C GLU A 105 -39.04 -24.46 39.99
N TRP A 106 -38.96 -23.15 39.82
CA TRP A 106 -39.60 -22.17 40.71
C TRP A 106 -41.10 -22.34 40.73
N LYS A 107 -41.76 -22.49 39.58
CA LYS A 107 -43.21 -22.76 39.47
C LYS A 107 -43.61 -24.08 40.13
N LYS A 108 -42.84 -25.15 39.89
CA LYS A 108 -43.06 -26.44 40.54
C LYS A 108 -42.99 -26.34 42.06
N SER A 109 -41.99 -25.65 42.58
CA SER A 109 -41.81 -25.45 44.01
C SER A 109 -42.97 -24.67 44.61
N LYS A 110 -43.41 -23.61 43.93
CA LYS A 110 -44.55 -22.80 44.34
C LYS A 110 -45.87 -23.56 44.31
N ASP A 111 -46.11 -24.36 43.29
CA ASP A 111 -47.29 -25.21 43.17
C ASP A 111 -47.29 -26.30 44.24
N ALA A 112 -46.14 -26.88 44.56
CA ALA A 112 -46.00 -27.86 45.64
C ALA A 112 -46.34 -27.26 47.04
N GLU A 113 -45.88 -26.05 47.31
CA GLU A 113 -46.17 -25.29 48.53
C GLU A 113 -47.69 -24.98 48.62
N THR A 114 -48.27 -24.51 47.51
CA THR A 114 -49.70 -24.21 47.42
C THR A 114 -50.53 -25.47 47.56
N GLY A 115 -50.10 -26.58 46.96
CA GLY A 115 -50.74 -27.89 47.10
C GLY A 115 -50.75 -28.46 48.55
N LYS A 116 -49.63 -28.29 49.26
CA LYS A 116 -49.48 -28.64 50.67
C LYS A 116 -50.37 -27.76 51.57
N ALA A 117 -50.47 -26.48 51.29
CA ALA A 117 -51.29 -25.55 52.02
C ALA A 117 -52.81 -25.86 51.86
N LYS A 118 -53.23 -26.37 50.70
CA LYS A 118 -54.66 -26.76 50.43
C LYS A 118 -55.03 -28.09 51.00
N SER A 119 -54.10 -28.97 51.30
CA SER A 119 -54.39 -30.32 51.84
C SER A 119 -54.49 -30.36 53.35
N LYS A 120 -54.35 -29.27 54.00
CA LYS A 120 -54.65 -29.08 55.42
C LYS A 120 -56.05 -28.46 55.55
#